data_1538cb90d341760db64b4d18f80dbf1c
#
_entry.id   1538cb90d341760db64b4d18f80dbf1c
#
_cell.length_a   1.000
_cell.length_b   1.000
_cell.length_c   1.000
_cell.angle_alpha   90.00
_cell.angle_beta   90.00
_cell.angle_gamma   90.00
#
_symmetry.space_group_name_H-M   'P 1'
#
loop_
_entity.id
_entity.type
_entity.pdbx_description
1 polymer ?
#
loop_
_entity_poly.entity_id
_entity_poly.type
_entity_poly.pdbx_seq_one_letter_code
_entity_poly.pdbx_strand_id
1 'polypeptide(L)'
;LGHDLGHTPFGHIGERKLGELMHEGLKGVFDGSQFSFKHNFQSVRVVEYIENKCDEFPGINLTLAVREGMIKHTKLQTKDSNGVKYDVEYEKSALNTTGFRMDLPHSITLEGQVVAIADEIAQLTHDIEDGIRGNIISFDNFASCELVKNYLNTAQHSNDINPNCAPLSYNQRSQIIKGLVGYLISDVAKASESKLEAYEKKHGIPSFDSELSVYEENCVGFSEKVKLQADDLAKKRDNWIIFSKEISQADSKAEYFITQIFKAYYKHPKELPDYILARYYGEKDADGFDRTIISVEELQRDPKFIRFICDHIAGMSDQFAAREYMNLYIPNYH
;
A
#
# COMPACT_ATOMS: atom_id res chain seq x y z
N LEU A 1 -5.75 -6.25 8.40
CA LEU A 1 -5.10 -5.24 9.28
C LEU A 1 -3.66 -4.95 8.89
N GLY A 2 -2.88 -5.94 8.42
CA GLY A 2 -1.45 -5.79 8.17
C GLY A 2 -1.05 -5.45 6.74
N HIS A 3 -1.98 -5.39 5.79
CA HIS A 3 -1.66 -5.28 4.37
C HIS A 3 -0.87 -4.01 4.03
N ASP A 4 -1.15 -2.90 4.71
CA ASP A 4 -0.59 -1.58 4.46
C ASP A 4 0.47 -1.10 5.49
N LEU A 5 0.97 -2.00 6.34
CA LEU A 5 2.03 -1.65 7.31
C LEU A 5 3.31 -1.12 6.67
N GLY A 6 3.57 -1.49 5.42
CA GLY A 6 4.73 -1.08 4.65
C GLY A 6 4.54 0.19 3.83
N HIS A 7 3.37 0.83 3.90
CA HIS A 7 3.16 2.11 3.23
C HIS A 7 4.12 3.17 3.76
N THR A 8 4.71 3.90 2.82
CA THR A 8 5.61 5.01 3.11
C THR A 8 4.82 6.25 3.52
N PRO A 9 5.45 7.23 4.18
CA PRO A 9 4.87 8.56 4.28
C PRO A 9 4.48 9.06 2.89
N PHE A 10 3.36 9.75 2.82
CA PHE A 10 2.73 10.26 1.59
C PHE A 10 2.28 9.18 0.59
N GLY A 11 2.07 7.94 1.06
CA GLY A 11 1.47 6.86 0.29
C GLY A 11 2.26 6.46 -0.95
N HIS A 12 1.59 6.27 -2.09
CA HIS A 12 2.21 5.80 -3.33
C HIS A 12 3.30 6.73 -3.90
N ILE A 13 3.23 8.04 -3.61
CA ILE A 13 4.27 8.98 -4.03
C ILE A 13 5.58 8.70 -3.29
N GLY A 14 5.51 8.51 -1.99
CA GLY A 14 6.67 8.14 -1.18
C GLY A 14 7.24 6.77 -1.58
N GLU A 15 6.39 5.78 -1.84
CA GLU A 15 6.79 4.46 -2.33
C GLU A 15 7.60 4.58 -3.63
N ARG A 16 7.04 5.26 -4.62
CA ARG A 16 7.68 5.46 -5.91
C ARG A 16 9.02 6.17 -5.78
N LYS A 17 9.05 7.23 -4.94
CA LYS A 17 10.26 8.01 -4.73
C LYS A 17 11.34 7.24 -3.99
N LEU A 18 11.01 6.46 -2.97
CA LEU A 18 11.98 5.57 -2.32
C LEU A 18 12.52 4.51 -3.29
N GLY A 19 11.67 3.95 -4.15
CA GLY A 19 12.11 3.01 -5.20
C GLY A 19 13.13 3.64 -6.15
N GLU A 20 12.90 4.86 -6.62
CA GLU A 20 13.82 5.61 -7.47
C GLU A 20 15.15 5.87 -6.75
N LEU A 21 15.11 6.35 -5.51
CA LEU A 21 16.30 6.68 -4.71
C LEU A 21 17.11 5.44 -4.36
N MET A 22 16.46 4.33 -4.08
CA MET A 22 17.12 3.05 -3.84
C MET A 22 17.86 2.58 -5.10
N HIS A 23 17.21 2.70 -6.25
CA HIS A 23 17.81 2.39 -7.54
C HIS A 23 19.01 3.31 -7.85
N GLU A 24 18.86 4.63 -7.67
CA GLU A 24 19.95 5.60 -7.88
C GLU A 24 21.12 5.40 -6.93
N GLY A 25 20.85 5.14 -5.64
CA GLY A 25 21.87 4.92 -4.61
C GLY A 25 22.72 3.67 -4.87
N LEU A 26 22.18 2.68 -5.57
CA LEU A 26 22.88 1.43 -5.91
C LEU A 26 23.52 1.46 -7.30
N LYS A 27 23.24 2.49 -8.10
CA LYS A 27 23.79 2.64 -9.46
C LYS A 27 25.31 2.76 -9.41
N GLY A 28 25.99 1.77 -9.97
CA GLY A 28 27.46 1.72 -10.02
C GLY A 28 28.12 0.95 -8.87
N VAL A 29 27.36 0.52 -7.85
CA VAL A 29 27.83 -0.40 -6.80
C VAL A 29 27.46 -1.83 -7.15
N PHE A 30 26.30 -2.02 -7.79
CA PHE A 30 25.80 -3.30 -8.26
C PHE A 30 25.40 -3.20 -9.73
N ASP A 31 25.79 -4.20 -10.49
CA ASP A 31 25.31 -4.42 -11.85
C ASP A 31 23.90 -5.03 -11.76
N GLY A 32 22.91 -4.19 -11.86
CA GLY A 32 21.53 -4.64 -11.76
C GLY A 32 20.63 -3.54 -11.21
N SER A 33 20.20 -2.76 -12.09
CA SER A 33 19.08 -1.81 -12.10
C SER A 33 17.75 -2.29 -11.45
N GLN A 34 17.77 -3.19 -10.48
CA GLN A 34 16.62 -4.02 -10.12
C GLN A 34 16.12 -3.81 -8.69
N PHE A 35 16.79 -2.95 -7.92
CA PHE A 35 16.34 -2.64 -6.59
C PHE A 35 15.21 -1.63 -6.66
N SER A 36 14.05 -2.03 -6.17
CA SER A 36 12.88 -1.18 -6.06
C SER A 36 12.29 -1.28 -4.67
N PHE A 37 11.47 -0.32 -4.31
CA PHE A 37 10.71 -0.32 -3.07
C PHE A 37 9.23 -0.57 -3.39
N LYS A 38 8.61 -1.53 -2.73
CA LYS A 38 7.19 -1.84 -2.86
C LYS A 38 6.57 -2.07 -1.49
N HIS A 39 5.49 -1.34 -1.18
CA HIS A 39 4.84 -1.41 0.14
C HIS A 39 4.35 -2.81 0.50
N ASN A 40 3.90 -3.61 -0.48
CA ASN A 40 3.48 -5.00 -0.26
C ASN A 40 4.60 -5.84 0.39
N PHE A 41 5.80 -5.78 -0.17
CA PHE A 41 6.96 -6.47 0.37
C PHE A 41 7.44 -5.84 1.66
N GLN A 42 7.37 -4.51 1.76
CA GLN A 42 7.71 -3.80 2.99
C GLN A 42 6.78 -4.18 4.14
N SER A 43 5.47 -4.39 3.88
CA SER A 43 4.52 -4.86 4.90
C SER A 43 4.95 -6.20 5.50
N VAL A 44 5.35 -7.15 4.64
CA VAL A 44 5.87 -8.45 5.10
C VAL A 44 7.22 -8.28 5.80
N ARG A 45 8.10 -7.41 5.29
CA ARG A 45 9.37 -7.12 5.93
C ARG A 45 9.21 -6.53 7.33
N VAL A 46 8.22 -5.67 7.54
CA VAL A 46 7.88 -5.14 8.86
C VAL A 46 7.57 -6.28 9.82
N VAL A 47 6.69 -7.20 9.45
CA VAL A 47 6.22 -8.26 10.34
C VAL A 47 7.21 -9.43 10.50
N GLU A 48 8.15 -9.60 9.55
CA GLU A 48 9.17 -10.66 9.62
C GLU A 48 10.49 -10.23 10.26
N TYR A 49 10.89 -8.94 10.09
CA TYR A 49 12.24 -8.52 10.45
C TYR A 49 12.31 -7.22 11.24
N ILE A 50 11.38 -6.28 11.04
CA ILE A 50 11.49 -4.95 11.64
C ILE A 50 10.85 -4.93 13.02
N GLU A 51 9.64 -5.47 13.15
CA GLU A 51 8.99 -5.66 14.44
C GLU A 51 9.72 -6.75 15.22
N ASN A 52 10.07 -6.43 16.47
CA ASN A 52 10.72 -7.39 17.36
C ASN A 52 9.86 -7.53 18.63
N LYS A 53 9.12 -8.63 18.73
CA LYS A 53 8.24 -8.93 19.84
C LYS A 53 8.75 -10.04 20.74
N CYS A 54 9.77 -10.78 20.27
CA CYS A 54 10.30 -11.96 20.93
C CYS A 54 11.80 -12.07 20.67
N ASP A 55 12.56 -12.46 21.70
CA ASP A 55 14.00 -12.68 21.56
C ASP A 55 14.35 -14.01 20.87
N GLU A 56 13.39 -14.93 20.78
CA GLU A 56 13.60 -16.29 20.24
C GLU A 56 13.59 -16.32 18.72
N PHE A 57 12.89 -15.38 18.07
CA PHE A 57 12.79 -15.31 16.60
C PHE A 57 12.57 -13.86 16.14
N PRO A 58 13.01 -13.50 14.92
CA PRO A 58 12.74 -12.19 14.35
C PRO A 58 11.25 -12.05 13.99
N GLY A 59 10.74 -10.82 14.03
CA GLY A 59 9.39 -10.51 13.64
C GLY A 59 8.31 -10.99 14.61
N ILE A 60 7.11 -11.16 14.10
CA ILE A 60 5.91 -11.55 14.87
C ILE A 60 5.36 -12.94 14.53
N ASN A 61 6.10 -13.70 13.74
CA ASN A 61 5.82 -15.10 13.39
C ASN A 61 4.41 -15.36 12.81
N LEU A 62 4.03 -14.61 11.79
CA LEU A 62 2.76 -14.79 11.09
C LEU A 62 2.78 -16.03 10.20
N THR A 63 1.60 -16.63 10.03
CA THR A 63 1.43 -17.78 9.12
C THR A 63 1.71 -17.41 7.67
N LEU A 64 2.06 -18.39 6.86
CA LEU A 64 2.27 -18.23 5.42
C LEU A 64 1.05 -17.59 4.73
N ALA A 65 -0.17 -18.05 5.05
CA ALA A 65 -1.40 -17.55 4.48
C ALA A 65 -1.60 -16.03 4.72
N VAL A 66 -1.31 -15.56 5.94
CA VAL A 66 -1.41 -14.13 6.29
C VAL A 66 -0.37 -13.32 5.53
N ARG A 67 0.89 -13.75 5.50
CA ARG A 67 1.98 -13.04 4.81
C ARG A 67 1.75 -12.99 3.30
N GLU A 68 1.29 -14.10 2.72
CA GLU A 68 0.98 -14.20 1.30
C GLU A 68 -0.20 -13.29 0.92
N GLY A 69 -1.24 -13.24 1.75
CA GLY A 69 -2.36 -12.32 1.60
C GLY A 69 -1.93 -10.85 1.71
N MET A 70 -0.96 -10.53 2.61
CA MET A 70 -0.39 -9.18 2.71
C MET A 70 0.37 -8.77 1.44
N ILE A 71 1.13 -9.66 0.82
CA ILE A 71 1.83 -9.34 -0.43
C ILE A 71 0.84 -9.14 -1.58
N LYS A 72 -0.21 -9.94 -1.64
CA LYS A 72 -1.12 -10.02 -2.80
C LYS A 72 -2.42 -9.22 -2.65
N HIS A 73 -2.54 -8.35 -1.65
CA HIS A 73 -3.73 -7.51 -1.52
C HIS A 73 -3.91 -6.57 -2.72
N THR A 74 -2.81 -6.15 -3.37
CA THR A 74 -2.86 -5.46 -4.67
C THR A 74 -2.14 -6.28 -5.74
N LYS A 75 -2.39 -5.96 -7.01
CA LYS A 75 -1.68 -6.60 -8.12
C LYS A 75 -0.19 -6.25 -8.05
N LEU A 76 0.65 -7.27 -7.96
CA LEU A 76 2.09 -7.12 -8.10
C LEU A 76 2.41 -6.79 -9.56
N GLN A 77 2.50 -5.50 -9.86
CA GLN A 77 2.93 -5.06 -11.18
C GLN A 77 4.45 -5.20 -11.27
N THR A 78 4.91 -5.78 -12.38
CA THR A 78 6.34 -5.88 -12.67
C THR A 78 6.94 -4.58 -13.21
N LYS A 79 6.09 -3.58 -13.47
CA LYS A 79 6.49 -2.24 -13.94
C LYS A 79 5.57 -1.19 -13.32
N ASP A 80 6.14 -0.06 -12.93
CA ASP A 80 5.35 1.12 -12.58
C ASP A 80 4.82 1.85 -13.82
N SER A 81 4.07 2.94 -13.60
CA SER A 81 3.53 3.80 -14.67
C SER A 81 4.61 4.41 -15.57
N ASN A 82 5.86 4.50 -15.11
CA ASN A 82 7.01 5.03 -15.84
C ASN A 82 7.82 3.92 -16.55
N GLY A 83 7.38 2.68 -16.44
CA GLY A 83 8.03 1.52 -17.05
C GLY A 83 9.25 1.00 -16.26
N VAL A 84 9.51 1.51 -15.06
CA VAL A 84 10.55 1.00 -14.16
C VAL A 84 10.14 -0.39 -13.71
N LYS A 85 11.02 -1.38 -13.96
CA LYS A 85 10.78 -2.75 -13.52
C LYS A 85 11.05 -2.86 -12.03
N TYR A 86 10.10 -3.45 -11.30
CA TYR A 86 10.35 -3.94 -9.96
C TYR A 86 11.09 -5.27 -10.05
N ASP A 87 12.17 -5.42 -9.30
CA ASP A 87 12.79 -6.73 -9.17
C ASP A 87 12.10 -7.55 -8.09
N VAL A 88 11.08 -8.26 -8.53
CA VAL A 88 10.36 -9.22 -7.69
C VAL A 88 11.32 -10.30 -7.16
N GLU A 89 12.36 -10.65 -7.91
CA GLU A 89 13.34 -11.67 -7.49
C GLU A 89 14.23 -11.15 -6.36
N TYR A 90 14.64 -9.87 -6.40
CA TYR A 90 15.37 -9.27 -5.28
C TYR A 90 14.51 -9.25 -4.01
N GLU A 91 13.28 -8.77 -4.12
CA GLU A 91 12.37 -8.73 -2.98
C GLU A 91 12.05 -10.13 -2.44
N LYS A 92 11.90 -11.12 -3.33
CA LYS A 92 11.78 -12.53 -2.93
C LYS A 92 13.02 -13.04 -2.20
N SER A 93 14.22 -12.65 -2.64
CA SER A 93 15.48 -13.08 -1.98
C SER A 93 15.66 -12.39 -0.62
N ALA A 94 15.14 -11.19 -0.46
CA ALA A 94 15.22 -10.40 0.77
C ALA A 94 14.19 -10.81 1.84
N LEU A 95 13.16 -11.56 1.45
CA LEU A 95 12.10 -12.08 2.31
C LEU A 95 12.02 -13.59 2.25
N ASN A 96 11.54 -14.20 3.31
CA ASN A 96 11.22 -15.63 3.28
C ASN A 96 9.88 -15.85 2.55
N THR A 97 9.95 -15.95 1.22
CA THR A 97 8.78 -16.22 0.37
C THR A 97 8.56 -17.70 0.08
N THR A 98 9.26 -18.58 0.80
CA THR A 98 9.10 -20.04 0.66
C THR A 98 7.66 -20.43 0.85
N GLY A 99 7.09 -21.13 -0.11
CA GLY A 99 5.69 -21.57 -0.13
C GLY A 99 4.69 -20.54 -0.67
N PHE A 100 5.11 -19.32 -1.00
CA PHE A 100 4.23 -18.36 -1.67
C PHE A 100 4.00 -18.75 -3.13
N ARG A 101 2.76 -18.73 -3.56
CA ARG A 101 2.36 -19.02 -4.95
C ARG A 101 2.50 -17.75 -5.80
N MET A 102 3.73 -17.27 -5.99
CA MET A 102 4.03 -16.05 -6.76
C MET A 102 3.70 -16.17 -8.26
N ASP A 103 3.39 -17.38 -8.72
CA ASP A 103 2.84 -17.68 -10.03
C ASP A 103 1.38 -17.24 -10.20
N LEU A 104 0.63 -17.14 -9.09
CA LEU A 104 -0.76 -16.68 -9.08
C LEU A 104 -0.83 -15.17 -8.81
N PRO A 105 -1.66 -14.42 -9.57
CA PRO A 105 -1.79 -12.97 -9.39
C PRO A 105 -2.67 -12.56 -8.21
N HIS A 106 -3.30 -13.48 -7.53
CA HIS A 106 -4.22 -13.32 -6.40
C HIS A 106 -3.78 -14.14 -5.20
N SER A 107 -4.32 -13.84 -4.03
CA SER A 107 -4.08 -14.64 -2.83
C SER A 107 -4.66 -16.04 -2.97
N ILE A 108 -3.93 -17.03 -2.44
CA ILE A 108 -4.36 -18.44 -2.44
C ILE A 108 -5.51 -18.70 -1.47
N THR A 109 -5.76 -17.81 -0.51
CA THR A 109 -6.84 -17.95 0.47
C THR A 109 -7.98 -17.00 0.13
N LEU A 110 -9.21 -17.40 0.48
CA LEU A 110 -10.39 -16.54 0.30
C LEU A 110 -10.29 -15.28 1.14
N GLU A 111 -9.75 -15.37 2.36
CA GLU A 111 -9.54 -14.22 3.23
C GLU A 111 -8.61 -13.18 2.59
N GLY A 112 -7.52 -13.62 1.96
CA GLY A 112 -6.61 -12.73 1.24
C GLY A 112 -7.27 -12.10 0.01
N GLN A 113 -8.10 -12.85 -0.73
CA GLN A 113 -8.91 -12.32 -1.84
C GLN A 113 -9.96 -11.31 -1.36
N VAL A 114 -10.59 -11.55 -0.19
CA VAL A 114 -11.52 -10.60 0.43
C VAL A 114 -10.80 -9.30 0.83
N VAL A 115 -9.59 -9.40 1.39
CA VAL A 115 -8.80 -8.19 1.73
C VAL A 115 -8.52 -7.37 0.48
N ALA A 116 -8.13 -7.99 -0.63
CA ALA A 116 -7.84 -7.30 -1.88
C ALA A 116 -9.05 -6.52 -2.43
N ILE A 117 -10.24 -7.13 -2.45
CA ILE A 117 -11.44 -6.43 -2.94
C ILE A 117 -11.95 -5.39 -1.95
N ALA A 118 -11.77 -5.60 -0.64
CA ALA A 118 -12.13 -4.63 0.38
C ALA A 118 -11.27 -3.36 0.28
N ASP A 119 -9.97 -3.53 0.03
CA ASP A 119 -9.05 -2.43 -0.22
C ASP A 119 -9.44 -1.64 -1.50
N GLU A 120 -9.75 -2.33 -2.61
CA GLU A 120 -10.22 -1.71 -3.85
C GLU A 120 -11.49 -0.87 -3.61
N ILE A 121 -12.47 -1.38 -2.84
CA ILE A 121 -13.69 -0.66 -2.48
C ILE A 121 -13.38 0.56 -1.61
N ALA A 122 -12.56 0.37 -0.59
CA ALA A 122 -12.19 1.43 0.35
C ALA A 122 -11.47 2.57 -0.37
N GLN A 123 -10.44 2.26 -1.16
CA GLN A 123 -9.69 3.26 -1.93
C GLN A 123 -10.60 4.05 -2.88
N LEU A 124 -11.44 3.35 -3.66
CA LEU A 124 -12.36 4.00 -4.60
C LEU A 124 -13.31 4.98 -3.92
N THR A 125 -13.88 4.60 -2.80
CA THR A 125 -14.93 5.38 -2.13
C THR A 125 -14.36 6.48 -1.23
N HIS A 126 -13.25 6.23 -0.53
CA HIS A 126 -12.62 7.20 0.36
C HIS A 126 -11.96 8.34 -0.42
N ASP A 127 -11.24 8.04 -1.52
CA ASP A 127 -10.65 9.08 -2.37
C ASP A 127 -11.72 10.05 -2.89
N ILE A 128 -12.89 9.52 -3.28
CA ILE A 128 -14.02 10.35 -3.74
C ILE A 128 -14.60 11.17 -2.59
N GLU A 129 -14.80 10.58 -1.40
CA GLU A 129 -15.27 11.31 -0.23
C GLU A 129 -14.34 12.46 0.11
N ASP A 130 -13.04 12.20 0.14
CA ASP A 130 -12.03 13.21 0.43
C ASP A 130 -11.94 14.27 -0.68
N GLY A 131 -12.05 13.88 -1.95
CA GLY A 131 -12.12 14.83 -3.07
C GLY A 131 -13.33 15.78 -2.99
N ILE A 132 -14.49 15.27 -2.57
CA ILE A 132 -15.69 16.08 -2.35
C ILE A 132 -15.49 16.98 -1.12
N ARG A 133 -14.93 16.47 -0.04
CA ARG A 133 -14.64 17.24 1.19
C ARG A 133 -13.63 18.35 0.95
N GLY A 134 -12.59 18.05 0.15
CA GLY A 134 -11.56 18.99 -0.27
C GLY A 134 -12.01 20.00 -1.33
N ASN A 135 -13.26 19.91 -1.81
CA ASN A 135 -13.80 20.71 -2.92
C ASN A 135 -12.98 20.56 -4.23
N ILE A 136 -12.31 19.43 -4.42
CA ILE A 136 -11.60 19.09 -5.66
C ILE A 136 -12.61 18.69 -6.73
N ILE A 137 -13.65 17.95 -6.33
CA ILE A 137 -14.77 17.56 -7.20
C ILE A 137 -16.10 17.97 -6.59
N SER A 138 -17.09 18.21 -7.46
CA SER A 138 -18.47 18.43 -7.02
C SER A 138 -19.17 17.09 -6.76
N PHE A 139 -20.14 17.11 -5.84
CA PHE A 139 -20.99 15.94 -5.64
C PHE A 139 -21.79 15.57 -6.89
N ASP A 140 -22.18 16.54 -7.72
CA ASP A 140 -22.92 16.30 -8.96
C ASP A 140 -22.11 15.50 -9.98
N ASN A 141 -20.79 15.75 -10.06
CA ASN A 141 -19.90 14.95 -10.90
C ASN A 141 -19.94 13.47 -10.47
N PHE A 142 -19.82 13.22 -9.17
CA PHE A 142 -19.89 11.86 -8.60
C PHE A 142 -21.29 11.23 -8.85
N ALA A 143 -22.38 11.94 -8.55
CA ALA A 143 -23.74 11.46 -8.74
C ALA A 143 -24.09 11.19 -10.22
N SER A 144 -23.35 11.80 -11.16
CA SER A 144 -23.53 11.57 -12.61
C SER A 144 -22.98 10.23 -13.08
N CYS A 145 -22.15 9.55 -12.29
CA CYS A 145 -21.55 8.28 -12.67
C CYS A 145 -22.57 7.14 -12.69
N GLU A 146 -22.41 6.22 -13.62
CA GLU A 146 -23.38 5.14 -13.84
C GLU A 146 -23.51 4.22 -12.63
N LEU A 147 -22.39 3.88 -11.98
CA LEU A 147 -22.38 3.09 -10.75
C LEU A 147 -23.27 3.75 -9.67
N VAL A 148 -23.08 5.05 -9.47
CA VAL A 148 -23.81 5.81 -8.45
C VAL A 148 -25.28 5.92 -8.81
N LYS A 149 -25.61 6.19 -10.06
CA LYS A 149 -27.02 6.20 -10.56
C LYS A 149 -27.70 4.86 -10.34
N ASN A 150 -27.01 3.75 -10.65
CA ASN A 150 -27.57 2.42 -10.45
C ASN A 150 -27.79 2.13 -8.96
N TYR A 151 -26.85 2.51 -8.09
CA TYR A 151 -27.04 2.42 -6.65
C TYR A 151 -28.24 3.26 -6.20
N LEU A 152 -28.33 4.53 -6.58
CA LEU A 152 -29.43 5.41 -6.20
C LEU A 152 -30.80 4.91 -6.69
N ASN A 153 -30.86 4.32 -7.88
CA ASN A 153 -32.08 3.70 -8.41
C ASN A 153 -32.50 2.45 -7.63
N THR A 154 -31.54 1.66 -7.08
CA THR A 154 -31.85 0.52 -6.23
C THR A 154 -32.21 0.94 -4.80
N ALA A 155 -31.66 2.05 -4.34
CA ALA A 155 -31.91 2.64 -3.03
C ALA A 155 -33.23 3.43 -2.92
N GLN A 156 -34.03 3.51 -3.99
CA GLN A 156 -35.31 4.23 -4.02
C GLN A 156 -36.35 3.77 -2.97
N HIS A 157 -36.02 2.77 -2.17
CA HIS A 157 -36.85 2.36 -1.03
C HIS A 157 -36.53 3.10 0.28
N SER A 158 -35.50 3.93 0.33
CA SER A 158 -35.27 4.85 1.46
C SER A 158 -35.73 6.25 1.06
N ASN A 159 -36.93 6.60 1.49
CA ASN A 159 -37.65 7.86 1.19
C ASN A 159 -36.93 9.18 1.61
N ASP A 160 -35.65 9.10 2.02
CA ASP A 160 -34.98 10.22 2.70
C ASP A 160 -33.91 10.93 1.86
N ILE A 161 -33.54 10.41 0.68
CA ILE A 161 -32.52 11.05 -0.15
C ILE A 161 -33.06 11.30 -1.55
N ASN A 162 -33.52 12.53 -1.80
CA ASN A 162 -33.82 13.00 -3.15
C ASN A 162 -32.56 13.65 -3.74
N PRO A 163 -31.83 12.98 -4.63
CA PRO A 163 -30.59 13.51 -5.21
C PRO A 163 -30.84 14.76 -6.07
N ASN A 164 -32.10 15.06 -6.40
CA ASN A 164 -32.48 16.21 -7.20
C ASN A 164 -32.78 17.46 -6.35
N CYS A 165 -32.68 17.36 -5.03
CA CYS A 165 -32.85 18.52 -4.12
C CYS A 165 -31.48 19.05 -3.72
N ALA A 166 -30.95 20.00 -4.44
CA ALA A 166 -29.70 20.69 -4.11
C ALA A 166 -29.92 21.81 -3.06
N PRO A 167 -28.89 22.12 -2.24
CA PRO A 167 -27.64 21.38 -2.01
C PRO A 167 -27.76 20.33 -0.90
N LEU A 168 -27.24 19.12 -1.14
CA LEU A 168 -27.21 18.08 -0.12
C LEU A 168 -26.31 18.50 1.06
N SER A 169 -26.75 18.22 2.29
CA SER A 169 -25.96 18.41 3.49
C SER A 169 -24.76 17.45 3.52
N TYR A 170 -23.77 17.77 4.34
CA TYR A 170 -22.62 16.87 4.56
C TYR A 170 -23.05 15.45 4.95
N ASN A 171 -24.00 15.33 5.89
CA ASN A 171 -24.49 14.03 6.35
C ASN A 171 -25.17 13.23 5.23
N GLN A 172 -25.97 13.88 4.38
CA GLN A 172 -26.61 13.21 3.23
C GLN A 172 -25.58 12.69 2.23
N ARG A 173 -24.53 13.47 1.91
CA ARG A 173 -23.45 13.04 1.03
C ARG A 173 -22.71 11.84 1.60
N SER A 174 -22.34 11.89 2.89
CA SER A 174 -21.68 10.77 3.57
C SER A 174 -22.57 9.51 3.63
N GLN A 175 -23.88 9.66 3.83
CA GLN A 175 -24.82 8.54 3.78
C GLN A 175 -24.88 7.88 2.39
N ILE A 176 -24.83 8.68 1.31
CA ILE A 176 -24.81 8.15 -0.05
C ILE A 176 -23.53 7.33 -0.30
N ILE A 177 -22.39 7.85 0.12
CA ILE A 177 -21.11 7.13 -0.04
C ILE A 177 -21.09 5.83 0.78
N LYS A 178 -21.52 5.87 2.04
CA LYS A 178 -21.66 4.66 2.88
C LYS A 178 -22.64 3.65 2.29
N GLY A 179 -23.75 4.11 1.74
CA GLY A 179 -24.71 3.25 1.07
C GLY A 179 -24.14 2.62 -0.22
N LEU A 180 -23.31 3.35 -0.98
CA LEU A 180 -22.59 2.80 -2.13
C LEU A 180 -21.62 1.72 -1.71
N VAL A 181 -20.88 1.89 -0.60
CA VAL A 181 -20.02 0.84 -0.03
C VAL A 181 -20.83 -0.42 0.25
N GLY A 182 -22.00 -0.29 0.91
CA GLY A 182 -22.90 -1.42 1.18
C GLY A 182 -23.42 -2.10 -0.10
N TYR A 183 -23.72 -1.33 -1.14
CA TYR A 183 -24.12 -1.83 -2.45
C TYR A 183 -23.00 -2.65 -3.09
N LEU A 184 -21.76 -2.14 -3.09
CA LEU A 184 -20.59 -2.82 -3.63
C LEU A 184 -20.28 -4.12 -2.86
N ILE A 185 -20.31 -4.10 -1.53
CA ILE A 185 -20.13 -5.29 -0.69
C ILE A 185 -21.20 -6.36 -1.00
N SER A 186 -22.45 -5.94 -1.17
CA SER A 186 -23.55 -6.86 -1.49
C SER A 186 -23.39 -7.51 -2.87
N ASP A 187 -22.87 -6.75 -3.85
CA ASP A 187 -22.56 -7.29 -5.18
C ASP A 187 -21.42 -8.31 -5.11
N VAL A 188 -20.32 -7.94 -4.43
CA VAL A 188 -19.17 -8.85 -4.23
C VAL A 188 -19.61 -10.14 -3.56
N ALA A 189 -20.42 -10.09 -2.49
CA ALA A 189 -20.86 -11.28 -1.78
C ALA A 189 -21.63 -12.24 -2.71
N LYS A 190 -22.62 -11.72 -3.47
CA LYS A 190 -23.43 -12.51 -4.40
C LYS A 190 -22.60 -13.06 -5.58
N ALA A 191 -21.74 -12.23 -6.16
CA ALA A 191 -20.90 -12.64 -7.27
C ALA A 191 -19.88 -13.70 -6.85
N SER A 192 -19.30 -13.55 -5.65
CA SER A 192 -18.34 -14.49 -5.09
C SER A 192 -18.98 -15.84 -4.75
N GLU A 193 -20.19 -15.86 -4.18
CA GLU A 193 -20.94 -17.08 -3.94
C GLU A 193 -21.11 -17.90 -5.23
N SER A 194 -21.54 -17.24 -6.31
CA SER A 194 -21.70 -17.90 -7.62
C SER A 194 -20.37 -18.42 -8.19
N LYS A 195 -19.25 -17.68 -8.01
CA LYS A 195 -17.92 -18.12 -8.45
C LYS A 195 -17.41 -19.30 -7.62
N LEU A 196 -17.66 -19.29 -6.31
CA LEU A 196 -17.29 -20.40 -5.42
C LEU A 196 -18.06 -21.67 -5.76
N GLU A 197 -19.38 -21.59 -6.00
CA GLU A 197 -20.16 -22.73 -6.45
C GLU A 197 -19.64 -23.32 -7.78
N ALA A 198 -19.24 -22.45 -8.72
CA ALA A 198 -18.65 -22.89 -9.99
C ALA A 198 -17.28 -23.54 -9.79
N TYR A 199 -16.44 -22.98 -8.90
CA TYR A 199 -15.14 -23.53 -8.53
C TYR A 199 -15.28 -24.91 -7.90
N GLU A 200 -16.17 -25.07 -6.92
CA GLU A 200 -16.44 -26.35 -6.23
C GLU A 200 -16.94 -27.42 -7.18
N LYS A 201 -17.81 -27.08 -8.14
CA LYS A 201 -18.27 -28.02 -9.18
C LYS A 201 -17.14 -28.50 -10.09
N LYS A 202 -16.15 -27.64 -10.33
CA LYS A 202 -15.01 -27.94 -11.24
C LYS A 202 -13.88 -28.68 -10.52
N HIS A 203 -13.56 -28.31 -9.29
CA HIS A 203 -12.37 -28.75 -8.56
C HIS A 203 -12.68 -29.60 -7.33
N GLY A 204 -13.94 -29.68 -6.91
CA GLY A 204 -14.34 -30.25 -5.63
C GLY A 204 -14.18 -29.25 -4.48
N ILE A 205 -14.74 -29.59 -3.32
CA ILE A 205 -14.57 -28.78 -2.11
C ILE A 205 -13.14 -28.95 -1.60
N PRO A 206 -12.37 -27.87 -1.39
CA PRO A 206 -11.04 -27.96 -0.81
C PRO A 206 -11.10 -28.70 0.54
N SER A 207 -10.29 -29.73 0.69
CA SER A 207 -10.24 -30.50 1.94
C SER A 207 -9.59 -29.68 3.04
N PHE A 208 -10.24 -29.54 4.19
CA PHE A 208 -9.65 -28.94 5.39
C PHE A 208 -8.54 -29.80 6.03
N ASP A 209 -8.37 -31.03 5.57
CA ASP A 209 -7.29 -31.93 6.01
C ASP A 209 -5.96 -31.66 5.28
N SER A 210 -5.96 -30.83 4.24
CA SER A 210 -4.75 -30.35 3.62
C SER A 210 -4.23 -29.13 4.38
N GLU A 211 -2.91 -29.01 4.56
CA GLU A 211 -2.23 -27.99 5.35
C GLU A 211 -2.62 -26.54 4.98
N LEU A 212 -3.19 -26.32 3.78
CA LEU A 212 -3.71 -25.03 3.34
C LEU A 212 -4.75 -25.24 2.20
N SER A 213 -5.94 -24.65 2.34
CA SER A 213 -6.90 -24.62 1.24
C SER A 213 -6.46 -23.58 0.22
N VAL A 214 -5.91 -24.05 -0.91
CA VAL A 214 -5.40 -23.22 -2.00
C VAL A 214 -6.46 -23.06 -3.07
N TYR A 215 -6.86 -21.82 -3.37
CA TYR A 215 -7.73 -21.49 -4.49
C TYR A 215 -6.86 -21.02 -5.66
N GLU A 216 -6.83 -21.81 -6.73
CA GLU A 216 -6.05 -21.49 -7.93
C GLU A 216 -6.72 -20.44 -8.83
N GLU A 217 -7.98 -20.11 -8.56
CA GLU A 217 -8.75 -19.08 -9.26
C GLU A 217 -9.15 -17.97 -8.29
N ASN A 218 -9.31 -16.75 -8.82
CA ASN A 218 -9.86 -15.64 -8.03
C ASN A 218 -11.38 -15.80 -7.91
N CYS A 219 -11.83 -16.27 -6.77
CA CYS A 219 -13.23 -16.51 -6.48
C CYS A 219 -13.95 -15.30 -5.85
N VAL A 220 -13.21 -14.27 -5.39
CA VAL A 220 -13.79 -13.10 -4.73
C VAL A 220 -13.68 -11.87 -5.63
N GLY A 221 -14.79 -11.17 -5.83
CA GLY A 221 -14.79 -9.95 -6.63
C GLY A 221 -16.17 -9.55 -7.14
N PHE A 222 -16.24 -8.41 -7.77
CA PHE A 222 -17.47 -7.87 -8.36
C PHE A 222 -18.09 -8.80 -9.42
N SER A 223 -19.40 -8.62 -9.62
CA SER A 223 -20.05 -9.07 -10.86
C SER A 223 -19.45 -8.30 -12.07
N GLU A 224 -19.52 -8.89 -13.27
CA GLU A 224 -18.98 -8.27 -14.48
C GLU A 224 -19.53 -6.86 -14.71
N LYS A 225 -20.83 -6.66 -14.49
CA LYS A 225 -21.50 -5.37 -14.65
C LYS A 225 -20.96 -4.32 -13.68
N VAL A 226 -20.89 -4.66 -12.39
CA VAL A 226 -20.42 -3.72 -11.36
C VAL A 226 -18.93 -3.46 -11.51
N LYS A 227 -18.14 -4.45 -11.92
CA LYS A 227 -16.70 -4.26 -12.21
C LYS A 227 -16.47 -3.22 -13.29
N LEU A 228 -17.19 -3.29 -14.40
CA LEU A 228 -17.08 -2.28 -15.48
C LEU A 228 -17.43 -0.87 -15.00
N GLN A 229 -18.44 -0.74 -14.15
CA GLN A 229 -18.87 0.54 -13.60
C GLN A 229 -17.89 1.07 -12.53
N ALA A 230 -17.34 0.20 -11.70
CA ALA A 230 -16.32 0.54 -10.73
C ALA A 230 -15.02 0.99 -11.43
N ASP A 231 -14.61 0.32 -12.50
CA ASP A 231 -13.45 0.70 -13.31
C ASP A 231 -13.65 2.07 -14.01
N ASP A 232 -14.86 2.38 -14.48
CA ASP A 232 -15.19 3.70 -15.04
C ASP A 232 -15.11 4.79 -13.96
N LEU A 233 -15.66 4.51 -12.76
CA LEU A 233 -15.59 5.43 -11.64
C LEU A 233 -14.14 5.65 -11.17
N ALA A 234 -13.32 4.58 -11.13
CA ALA A 234 -11.91 4.68 -10.80
C ALA A 234 -11.14 5.57 -11.79
N LYS A 235 -11.36 5.41 -13.09
CA LYS A 235 -10.75 6.29 -14.12
C LYS A 235 -11.18 7.75 -13.95
N LYS A 236 -12.44 7.99 -13.61
CA LYS A 236 -12.93 9.34 -13.36
C LYS A 236 -12.33 9.94 -12.08
N ARG A 237 -12.23 9.14 -11.00
CA ARG A 237 -11.52 9.53 -9.77
C ARG A 237 -10.09 9.96 -10.07
N ASP A 238 -9.35 9.16 -10.84
CA ASP A 238 -7.97 9.47 -11.20
C ASP A 238 -7.89 10.82 -11.93
N ASN A 239 -8.74 11.03 -12.94
CA ASN A 239 -8.76 12.29 -13.69
C ASN A 239 -9.19 13.50 -12.86
N TRP A 240 -10.12 13.34 -11.95
CA TRP A 240 -10.66 14.45 -11.17
C TRP A 240 -9.82 14.79 -9.93
N ILE A 241 -9.26 13.76 -9.29
CA ILE A 241 -8.60 13.90 -7.99
C ILE A 241 -7.10 13.69 -8.15
N ILE A 242 -6.67 12.50 -8.55
CA ILE A 242 -5.25 12.14 -8.55
C ILE A 242 -4.43 13.07 -9.46
N PHE A 243 -4.96 13.43 -10.63
CA PHE A 243 -4.30 14.37 -11.55
C PHE A 243 -4.68 15.83 -11.33
N SER A 244 -5.32 16.17 -10.21
CA SER A 244 -5.64 17.57 -9.88
C SER A 244 -4.39 18.37 -9.55
N LYS A 245 -4.51 19.71 -9.67
CA LYS A 245 -3.43 20.63 -9.29
C LYS A 245 -3.08 20.51 -7.81
N GLU A 246 -4.08 20.38 -6.96
CA GLU A 246 -3.96 20.28 -5.50
C GLU A 246 -3.13 19.07 -5.12
N ILE A 247 -3.46 17.90 -5.67
CA ILE A 247 -2.71 16.66 -5.43
C ILE A 247 -1.31 16.75 -6.04
N SER A 248 -1.17 17.23 -7.28
CA SER A 248 0.16 17.40 -7.91
C SER A 248 1.10 18.29 -7.10
N GLN A 249 0.58 19.33 -6.44
CA GLN A 249 1.37 20.17 -5.55
C GLN A 249 1.76 19.45 -4.25
N ALA A 250 0.87 18.64 -3.69
CA ALA A 250 1.16 17.83 -2.52
C ALA A 250 2.22 16.75 -2.83
N ASP A 251 2.07 16.08 -3.97
CA ASP A 251 2.99 15.06 -4.46
C ASP A 251 4.41 15.62 -4.65
N SER A 252 4.54 16.78 -5.29
CA SER A 252 5.84 17.42 -5.48
C SER A 252 6.54 17.76 -4.16
N LYS A 253 5.80 18.16 -3.13
CA LYS A 253 6.34 18.38 -1.78
C LYS A 253 6.77 17.08 -1.12
N ALA A 254 5.96 16.03 -1.25
CA ALA A 254 6.24 14.71 -0.72
C ALA A 254 7.53 14.14 -1.33
N GLU A 255 7.65 14.17 -2.65
CA GLU A 255 8.87 13.74 -3.36
C GLU A 255 10.10 14.51 -2.88
N TYR A 256 9.96 15.81 -2.69
CA TYR A 256 11.05 16.65 -2.18
C TYR A 256 11.47 16.23 -0.77
N PHE A 257 10.53 16.09 0.16
CA PHE A 257 10.84 15.68 1.55
C PHE A 257 11.53 14.32 1.60
N ILE A 258 10.97 13.31 0.96
CA ILE A 258 11.57 11.97 0.90
C ILE A 258 12.98 12.02 0.32
N THR A 259 13.15 12.75 -0.78
CA THR A 259 14.47 12.90 -1.43
C THR A 259 15.51 13.52 -0.50
N GLN A 260 15.15 14.58 0.23
CA GLN A 260 16.09 15.26 1.11
C GLN A 260 16.43 14.38 2.32
N ILE A 261 15.44 13.77 2.97
CA ILE A 261 15.67 12.88 4.11
C ILE A 261 16.58 11.71 3.72
N PHE A 262 16.30 11.04 2.60
CA PHE A 262 17.13 9.96 2.10
C PHE A 262 18.56 10.43 1.83
N LYS A 263 18.74 11.57 1.16
CA LYS A 263 20.07 12.14 0.86
C LYS A 263 20.83 12.52 2.11
N ALA A 264 20.19 13.04 3.15
CA ALA A 264 20.82 13.36 4.42
C ALA A 264 21.43 12.10 5.05
N TYR A 265 20.61 11.07 5.26
CA TYR A 265 21.05 9.83 5.87
C TYR A 265 22.07 9.06 5.03
N TYR A 266 21.94 9.08 3.69
CA TYR A 266 22.91 8.45 2.81
C TYR A 266 24.27 9.14 2.84
N LYS A 267 24.30 10.49 2.84
CA LYS A 267 25.53 11.27 2.89
C LYS A 267 26.16 11.33 4.28
N HIS A 268 25.31 11.39 5.29
CA HIS A 268 25.70 11.55 6.69
C HIS A 268 25.06 10.45 7.56
N PRO A 269 25.54 9.19 7.45
CA PRO A 269 24.96 8.05 8.19
C PRO A 269 24.89 8.29 9.70
N LYS A 270 25.76 9.13 10.24
CA LYS A 270 25.78 9.51 11.66
C LYS A 270 24.57 10.35 12.09
N GLU A 271 23.73 10.81 11.17
CA GLU A 271 22.47 11.51 11.48
C GLU A 271 21.32 10.51 11.75
N LEU A 272 21.49 9.22 11.37
CA LEU A 272 20.52 8.18 11.70
C LEU A 272 20.44 7.95 13.23
N PRO A 273 19.25 7.60 13.75
CA PRO A 273 19.07 7.21 15.15
C PRO A 273 19.89 5.98 15.52
N ASP A 274 20.37 5.92 16.79
CA ASP A 274 21.19 4.82 17.29
C ASP A 274 20.53 3.46 17.11
N TYR A 275 19.22 3.35 17.32
CA TYR A 275 18.51 2.06 17.17
C TYR A 275 18.51 1.52 15.73
N ILE A 276 18.63 2.39 14.72
CA ILE A 276 18.78 1.97 13.32
C ILE A 276 20.19 1.48 13.06
N LEU A 277 21.18 2.24 13.54
CA LEU A 277 22.60 1.90 13.37
C LEU A 277 22.96 0.61 14.13
N ALA A 278 22.57 0.49 15.39
CA ALA A 278 22.77 -0.70 16.20
C ALA A 278 22.19 -1.94 15.50
N ARG A 279 20.94 -1.86 15.03
CA ARG A 279 20.31 -2.95 14.29
C ARG A 279 21.04 -3.30 12.99
N TYR A 280 21.54 -2.30 12.26
CA TYR A 280 22.34 -2.54 11.06
C TYR A 280 23.61 -3.35 11.37
N TYR A 281 24.32 -3.01 12.46
CA TYR A 281 25.52 -3.71 12.93
C TYR A 281 25.21 -5.02 13.68
N GLY A 282 23.94 -5.34 13.90
CA GLY A 282 23.51 -6.59 14.55
C GLY A 282 23.54 -6.54 16.07
N GLU A 283 23.62 -5.34 16.66
CA GLU A 283 23.54 -5.14 18.09
C GLU A 283 22.08 -5.20 18.57
N LYS A 284 21.84 -5.81 19.73
CA LYS A 284 20.50 -5.95 20.31
C LYS A 284 20.02 -4.70 21.02
N ASP A 285 20.95 -3.91 21.56
CA ASP A 285 20.68 -2.71 22.33
C ASP A 285 21.25 -1.49 21.63
N ALA A 286 20.49 -0.42 21.63
CA ALA A 286 20.92 0.88 21.07
C ALA A 286 21.61 1.75 22.12
N ASP A 287 21.45 1.43 23.42
CA ASP A 287 22.03 2.21 24.50
C ASP A 287 23.56 2.11 24.48
N GLY A 288 24.21 3.25 24.27
CA GLY A 288 25.66 3.32 24.23
C GLY A 288 26.30 2.88 22.89
N PHE A 289 25.52 2.84 21.80
CA PHE A 289 26.05 2.51 20.46
C PHE A 289 27.29 3.35 20.13
N ASP A 290 28.40 2.70 19.80
CA ASP A 290 29.67 3.37 19.47
C ASP A 290 29.67 3.90 18.04
N ARG A 291 29.39 5.18 17.87
CA ARG A 291 29.39 5.84 16.55
C ARG A 291 30.77 5.98 15.94
N THR A 292 31.87 5.63 16.63
CA THR A 292 33.23 5.69 16.09
C THR A 292 33.50 4.58 15.07
N ILE A 293 32.74 3.48 15.12
CA ILE A 293 32.87 2.35 14.17
C ILE A 293 32.29 2.67 12.80
N ILE A 294 31.57 3.79 12.65
CA ILE A 294 30.86 4.12 11.41
C ILE A 294 31.87 4.57 10.34
N SER A 295 32.02 3.75 9.31
CA SER A 295 32.71 4.07 8.08
C SER A 295 31.69 4.51 7.00
N VAL A 296 31.69 5.79 6.70
CA VAL A 296 30.73 6.36 5.71
C VAL A 296 30.91 5.75 4.33
N GLU A 297 32.15 5.54 3.89
CA GLU A 297 32.45 4.98 2.58
C GLU A 297 32.00 3.51 2.43
N GLU A 298 32.14 2.72 3.49
CA GLU A 298 31.67 1.34 3.50
C GLU A 298 30.16 1.26 3.48
N LEU A 299 29.48 2.07 4.30
CA LEU A 299 28.03 2.11 4.36
C LEU A 299 27.40 2.53 3.03
N GLN A 300 27.97 3.53 2.36
CA GLN A 300 27.46 4.02 1.07
C GLN A 300 27.59 2.99 -0.06
N ARG A 301 28.42 1.97 0.12
CA ARG A 301 28.61 0.84 -0.83
C ARG A 301 27.82 -0.41 -0.45
N ASP A 302 27.16 -0.42 0.69
CA ASP A 302 26.41 -1.57 1.16
C ASP A 302 24.92 -1.46 0.84
N PRO A 303 24.36 -2.33 -0.02
CA PRO A 303 22.93 -2.37 -0.31
C PRO A 303 22.07 -2.57 0.93
N LYS A 304 22.58 -3.32 1.91
CA LYS A 304 21.90 -3.54 3.17
C LYS A 304 21.68 -2.22 3.89
N PHE A 305 22.68 -1.33 3.91
CA PHE A 305 22.55 -0.02 4.55
C PHE A 305 21.51 0.86 3.85
N ILE A 306 21.52 0.89 2.51
CA ILE A 306 20.51 1.63 1.73
C ILE A 306 19.10 1.13 2.05
N ARG A 307 18.94 -0.20 2.18
CA ARG A 307 17.66 -0.78 2.59
C ARG A 307 17.25 -0.35 4.01
N PHE A 308 18.18 -0.26 4.95
CA PHE A 308 17.88 0.24 6.30
C PHE A 308 17.43 1.70 6.31
N ILE A 309 18.00 2.56 5.47
CA ILE A 309 17.49 3.92 5.27
C ILE A 309 16.05 3.89 4.77
N CYS A 310 15.76 3.07 3.76
CA CYS A 310 14.40 2.92 3.23
C CYS A 310 13.41 2.39 4.28
N ASP A 311 13.81 1.39 5.07
CA ASP A 311 13.02 0.84 6.18
C ASP A 311 12.68 1.94 7.20
N HIS A 312 13.67 2.76 7.55
CA HIS A 312 13.48 3.86 8.50
C HIS A 312 12.52 4.92 7.97
N ILE A 313 12.71 5.35 6.72
CA ILE A 313 11.83 6.34 6.10
C ILE A 313 10.41 5.78 5.92
N ALA A 314 10.28 4.53 5.49
CA ALA A 314 8.99 3.88 5.30
C ALA A 314 8.19 3.75 6.60
N GLY A 315 8.86 3.64 7.75
CA GLY A 315 8.23 3.61 9.06
C GLY A 315 7.76 4.97 9.60
N MET A 316 8.01 6.06 8.88
CA MET A 316 7.57 7.40 9.30
C MET A 316 6.11 7.65 8.94
N SER A 317 5.40 8.43 9.76
CA SER A 317 4.17 9.09 9.34
C SER A 317 4.48 10.35 8.52
N ASP A 318 3.50 10.88 7.76
CA ASP A 318 3.65 12.12 6.98
C ASP A 318 4.14 13.28 7.85
N GLN A 319 3.55 13.42 9.04
CA GLN A 319 3.93 14.48 9.97
C GLN A 319 5.34 14.27 10.54
N PHE A 320 5.74 13.02 10.78
CA PHE A 320 7.09 12.73 11.24
C PHE A 320 8.10 13.03 10.14
N ALA A 321 7.86 12.60 8.90
CA ALA A 321 8.74 12.88 7.77
C ALA A 321 8.89 14.39 7.52
N ALA A 322 7.80 15.15 7.60
CA ALA A 322 7.86 16.60 7.47
C ALA A 322 8.69 17.26 8.59
N ARG A 323 8.54 16.81 9.84
CA ARG A 323 9.36 17.29 10.97
C ARG A 323 10.82 16.88 10.84
N GLU A 324 11.06 15.65 10.39
CA GLU A 324 12.42 15.15 10.21
C GLU A 324 13.17 15.95 9.13
N TYR A 325 12.50 16.27 8.02
CA TYR A 325 13.05 17.21 7.05
C TYR A 325 13.42 18.56 7.68
N MET A 326 12.54 19.10 8.54
CA MET A 326 12.84 20.37 9.23
C MET A 326 14.03 20.25 10.18
N ASN A 327 14.11 19.14 10.95
CA ASN A 327 15.23 18.88 11.85
C ASN A 327 16.58 18.79 11.13
N LEU A 328 16.59 18.17 9.95
CA LEU A 328 17.80 17.95 9.17
C LEU A 328 18.28 19.21 8.42
N TYR A 329 17.37 20.10 8.03
CA TYR A 329 17.71 21.19 7.09
C TYR A 329 17.38 22.60 7.57
N ILE A 330 16.54 22.76 8.58
CA ILE A 330 16.12 24.07 9.07
C ILE A 330 16.70 24.29 10.46
N PRO A 331 17.57 25.31 10.67
CA PRO A 331 18.09 25.59 11.98
C PRO A 331 16.98 25.91 12.98
N ASN A 332 16.94 25.21 14.09
CA ASN A 332 16.08 25.56 15.21
C ASN A 332 16.76 26.68 16.00
N TYR A 333 16.28 27.89 15.82
CA TYR A 333 16.64 29.00 16.71
C TYR A 333 15.77 28.86 17.98
N HIS A 334 16.36 28.36 19.04
CA HIS A 334 15.81 28.41 20.41
C HIS A 334 16.11 29.72 21.07
#